data_a48e5faa9caeefc702e02998b201c110
#
_entry.id   a48e5faa9caeefc702e02998b201c110
#
_cell.length_a   1.000
_cell.length_b   1.000
_cell.length_c   1.000
_cell.angle_alpha   90.00
_cell.angle_beta   90.00
_cell.angle_gamma   90.00
#
_symmetry.space_group_name_H-M   'P 1'
#
loop_
_entity.id
_entity.type
_entity.pdbx_description
1 polymer ?
#
loop_
_entity_poly.entity_id
_entity_poly.type
_entity_poly.pdbx_seq_one_letter_code
_entity_poly.pdbx_strand_id
1 'polypeptide(L)'
;MKVRIEIDTKTFVRFWLVVMGFGLAGLAIYSAKDALVLLGISLFLALALNRPVAAIAKKLPGKSRLGGTALAYTTLVLLLGCVIWFVIPPIVQQSAKFVESIPSIIDQASSQWRGVNDFIDKNNLRPQVDSMMENIKQQSSSWATSVGTNLLSSVGSLASFLGSLFLVLVLSFLMLLEGPTWVKRLWGLYNDEEKMERHKKLVGRMYNVVTGYVSGQLTVSGIDAILSGFVVFVLSLTFPVINSNLAMLTVMATFVLTLIPMFGATIAGALISLL
;
A
#
# COMPACT_ATOMS: atom_id res chain seq x y z
N MET A 1 -55.64 -9.30 26.36
CA MET A 1 -54.72 -8.36 27.09
C MET A 1 -54.33 -7.28 26.08
N LYS A 2 -54.79 -6.03 26.27
CA LYS A 2 -54.33 -4.87 25.51
C LYS A 2 -53.10 -4.32 26.19
N VAL A 3 -51.91 -4.56 25.68
CA VAL A 3 -50.66 -3.95 26.20
C VAL A 3 -50.69 -2.49 25.75
N ARG A 4 -50.92 -1.56 26.64
CA ARG A 4 -50.74 -0.12 26.42
C ARG A 4 -49.24 0.14 26.59
N ILE A 5 -48.54 0.39 25.51
CA ILE A 5 -47.17 0.86 25.54
C ILE A 5 -47.24 2.38 25.72
N GLU A 6 -47.04 2.88 26.94
CA GLU A 6 -46.84 4.31 27.23
C GLU A 6 -45.39 4.64 26.92
N ILE A 7 -45.15 5.26 25.77
CA ILE A 7 -43.82 5.78 25.41
C ILE A 7 -43.64 7.11 26.15
N ASP A 8 -42.85 7.11 27.22
CA ASP A 8 -42.49 8.33 27.93
C ASP A 8 -41.73 9.28 27.00
N THR A 9 -42.13 10.56 26.96
CA THR A 9 -41.53 11.60 26.10
C THR A 9 -40.00 11.70 26.33
N LYS A 10 -39.53 11.44 27.54
CA LYS A 10 -38.08 11.39 27.85
C LYS A 10 -37.36 10.25 27.13
N THR A 11 -38.00 9.09 27.02
CA THR A 11 -37.44 7.94 26.31
C THR A 11 -37.40 8.20 24.80
N PHE A 12 -38.43 8.82 24.24
CA PHE A 12 -38.48 9.22 22.85
C PHE A 12 -37.39 10.24 22.48
N VAL A 13 -37.26 11.30 23.28
CA VAL A 13 -36.22 12.32 23.11
C VAL A 13 -34.81 11.71 23.22
N ARG A 14 -34.60 10.86 24.23
CA ARG A 14 -33.30 10.17 24.40
C ARG A 14 -32.97 9.27 23.20
N PHE A 15 -33.95 8.54 22.66
CA PHE A 15 -33.77 7.72 21.47
C PHE A 15 -33.32 8.57 20.28
N TRP A 16 -34.01 9.68 19.99
CA TRP A 16 -33.66 10.55 18.89
C TRP A 16 -32.30 11.25 19.08
N LEU A 17 -31.93 11.63 20.31
CA LEU A 17 -30.61 12.16 20.60
C LEU A 17 -29.51 11.13 20.33
N VAL A 18 -29.74 9.88 20.69
CA VAL A 18 -28.78 8.80 20.38
C VAL A 18 -28.67 8.58 18.88
N VAL A 19 -29.78 8.53 18.15
CA VAL A 19 -29.78 8.37 16.67
C VAL A 19 -29.06 9.56 16.01
N MET A 20 -29.37 10.79 16.40
CA MET A 20 -28.64 11.98 15.92
C MET A 20 -27.15 11.92 16.26
N GLY A 21 -26.82 11.50 17.49
CA GLY A 21 -25.43 11.34 17.91
C GLY A 21 -24.66 10.35 17.03
N PHE A 22 -25.24 9.20 16.71
CA PHE A 22 -24.65 8.23 15.78
C PHE A 22 -24.55 8.78 14.35
N GLY A 23 -25.56 9.51 13.87
CA GLY A 23 -25.53 10.16 12.58
C GLY A 23 -24.43 11.20 12.47
N LEU A 24 -24.29 12.06 13.46
CA LEU A 24 -23.22 13.06 13.52
C LEU A 24 -21.82 12.40 13.65
N ALA A 25 -21.70 11.35 14.45
CA ALA A 25 -20.45 10.59 14.57
C ALA A 25 -20.08 9.93 13.23
N GLY A 26 -21.04 9.35 12.52
CA GLY A 26 -20.83 8.79 11.18
C GLY A 26 -20.36 9.85 10.17
N LEU A 27 -21.00 11.01 10.16
CA LEU A 27 -20.61 12.14 9.32
C LEU A 27 -19.21 12.66 9.67
N ALA A 28 -18.87 12.75 10.95
CA ALA A 28 -17.55 13.17 11.41
C ALA A 28 -16.46 12.18 10.97
N ILE A 29 -16.70 10.87 11.11
CA ILE A 29 -15.80 9.81 10.64
C ILE A 29 -15.63 9.87 9.12
N TYR A 30 -16.72 10.04 8.38
CA TYR A 30 -16.69 10.15 6.93
C TYR A 30 -15.92 11.40 6.47
N SER A 31 -16.14 12.53 7.13
CA SER A 31 -15.41 13.77 6.84
C SER A 31 -13.91 13.69 7.18
N ALA A 32 -13.56 12.91 8.21
CA ALA A 32 -12.18 12.71 8.65
C ALA A 32 -11.49 11.50 7.99
N LYS A 33 -12.13 10.82 7.03
CA LYS A 33 -11.63 9.56 6.43
C LYS A 33 -10.18 9.64 5.97
N ASP A 34 -9.79 10.71 5.27
CA ASP A 34 -8.44 10.86 4.72
C ASP A 34 -7.40 11.05 5.84
N ALA A 35 -7.74 11.81 6.88
CA ALA A 35 -6.89 11.93 8.07
C ALA A 35 -6.78 10.60 8.83
N LEU A 36 -7.86 9.84 8.93
CA LEU A 36 -7.86 8.52 9.57
C LEU A 36 -7.00 7.51 8.79
N VAL A 37 -7.04 7.56 7.46
CA VAL A 37 -6.18 6.73 6.61
C VAL A 37 -4.71 7.10 6.82
N LEU A 38 -4.36 8.38 6.82
CA LEU A 38 -3.00 8.85 7.10
C LEU A 38 -2.51 8.41 8.49
N LEU A 39 -3.37 8.53 9.51
CA LEU A 39 -3.08 8.04 10.86
C LEU A 39 -2.87 6.52 10.88
N GLY A 40 -3.70 5.76 10.17
CA GLY A 40 -3.57 4.31 10.05
C GLY A 40 -2.25 3.89 9.41
N ILE A 41 -1.87 4.53 8.30
CA ILE A 41 -0.59 4.31 7.61
C ILE A 41 0.58 4.68 8.53
N SER A 42 0.48 5.81 9.25
CA SER A 42 1.51 6.27 10.18
C SER A 42 1.69 5.30 11.36
N LEU A 43 0.59 4.79 11.90
CA LEU A 43 0.61 3.77 12.94
C LEU A 43 1.23 2.46 12.45
N PHE A 44 0.85 2.02 11.24
CA PHE A 44 1.44 0.82 10.63
C PHE A 44 2.95 0.97 10.47
N LEU A 45 3.41 2.10 9.96
CA LEU A 45 4.83 2.40 9.78
C LEU A 45 5.56 2.46 11.14
N ALA A 46 4.97 3.07 12.17
CA ALA A 46 5.52 3.10 13.51
C ALA A 46 5.65 1.68 14.12
N LEU A 47 4.66 0.82 13.91
CA LEU A 47 4.71 -0.58 14.34
C LEU A 47 5.79 -1.37 13.58
N ALA A 48 5.89 -1.16 12.27
CA ALA A 48 6.90 -1.78 11.42
C ALA A 48 8.33 -1.44 11.87
N LEU A 49 8.57 -0.16 12.13
CA LEU A 49 9.89 0.35 12.52
C LEU A 49 10.23 0.13 14.00
N ASN A 50 9.27 -0.24 14.85
CA ASN A 50 9.52 -0.36 16.28
C ASN A 50 10.61 -1.40 16.63
N ARG A 51 10.63 -2.56 15.96
CA ARG A 51 11.67 -3.59 16.17
C ARG A 51 13.05 -3.14 15.64
N PRO A 52 13.19 -2.67 14.38
CA PRO A 52 14.45 -2.09 13.90
C PRO A 52 14.98 -0.99 14.80
N VAL A 53 14.14 -0.04 15.19
CA VAL A 53 14.52 1.07 16.09
C VAL A 53 15.01 0.56 17.43
N ALA A 54 14.30 -0.40 18.04
CA ALA A 54 14.73 -0.99 19.31
C ALA A 54 16.07 -1.74 19.19
N ALA A 55 16.33 -2.39 18.07
CA ALA A 55 17.60 -3.07 17.80
C ALA A 55 18.75 -2.06 17.62
N ILE A 56 18.54 -0.98 16.87
CA ILE A 56 19.51 0.10 16.68
C ILE A 56 19.77 0.83 18.00
N ALA A 57 18.72 1.18 18.75
CA ALA A 57 18.84 1.89 20.02
C ALA A 57 19.69 1.13 21.05
N LYS A 58 19.62 -0.22 21.03
CA LYS A 58 20.45 -1.05 21.92
C LYS A 58 21.95 -0.99 21.59
N LYS A 59 22.31 -0.73 20.33
CA LYS A 59 23.70 -0.66 19.85
C LYS A 59 24.30 0.74 19.97
N LEU A 60 23.49 1.77 20.15
CA LEU A 60 23.95 3.15 20.27
C LEU A 60 24.50 3.44 21.67
N PRO A 61 25.61 4.22 21.77
CA PRO A 61 26.10 4.71 23.06
C PRO A 61 25.01 5.53 23.74
N GLY A 62 24.73 5.23 25.04
CA GLY A 62 23.68 5.87 25.81
C GLY A 62 22.28 5.26 25.67
N LYS A 63 22.10 4.20 24.87
CA LYS A 63 20.81 3.48 24.67
C LYS A 63 19.63 4.42 24.37
N SER A 64 19.90 5.52 23.67
CA SER A 64 18.93 6.56 23.36
C SER A 64 17.91 6.08 22.34
N ARG A 65 16.64 6.05 22.74
CA ARG A 65 15.54 5.72 21.82
C ARG A 65 15.37 6.79 20.73
N LEU A 66 15.60 8.06 21.07
CA LEU A 66 15.57 9.17 20.12
C LEU A 66 16.65 8.99 19.03
N GLY A 67 17.90 8.66 19.41
CA GLY A 67 18.97 8.38 18.46
C GLY A 67 18.67 7.19 17.55
N GLY A 68 18.14 6.09 18.13
CA GLY A 68 17.71 4.92 17.34
C GLY A 68 16.57 5.22 16.36
N THR A 69 15.60 6.02 16.80
CA THR A 69 14.50 6.45 15.92
C THR A 69 14.99 7.37 14.82
N ALA A 70 15.80 8.39 15.15
CA ALA A 70 16.35 9.32 14.17
C ALA A 70 17.17 8.59 13.09
N LEU A 71 18.03 7.65 13.49
CA LEU A 71 18.87 6.90 12.57
C LEU A 71 18.04 5.98 11.66
N ALA A 72 17.03 5.29 12.21
CA ALA A 72 16.11 4.47 11.41
C ALA A 72 15.32 5.30 10.40
N TYR A 73 14.87 6.50 10.79
CA TYR A 73 14.14 7.39 9.87
C TYR A 73 15.05 8.02 8.83
N THR A 74 16.27 8.39 9.18
CA THR A 74 17.25 8.84 8.18
C THR A 74 17.50 7.75 7.13
N THR A 75 17.70 6.51 7.58
CA THR A 75 17.85 5.37 6.67
C THR A 75 16.61 5.17 5.80
N LEU A 76 15.40 5.26 6.38
CA LEU A 76 14.14 5.15 5.65
C LEU A 76 13.98 6.26 4.59
N VAL A 77 14.27 7.51 4.96
CA VAL A 77 14.17 8.66 4.05
C VAL A 77 15.17 8.54 2.91
N LEU A 78 16.41 8.12 3.20
CA LEU A 78 17.43 7.86 2.17
C LEU A 78 16.98 6.73 1.23
N LEU A 79 16.43 5.65 1.77
CA LEU A 79 15.92 4.54 0.98
C LEU A 79 14.74 4.99 0.10
N LEU A 80 13.79 5.75 0.63
CA LEU A 80 12.69 6.32 -0.14
C LEU A 80 13.21 7.28 -1.23
N GLY A 81 14.18 8.11 -0.92
CA GLY A 81 14.82 8.99 -1.90
C GLY A 81 15.48 8.21 -3.03
N CYS A 82 16.21 7.14 -2.72
CA CYS A 82 16.77 6.23 -3.72
C CYS A 82 15.67 5.58 -4.57
N VAL A 83 14.58 5.11 -3.95
CA VAL A 83 13.43 4.53 -4.67
C VAL A 83 12.84 5.55 -5.63
N ILE A 84 12.56 6.76 -5.16
CA ILE A 84 12.00 7.83 -6.00
C ILE A 84 12.93 8.13 -7.17
N TRP A 85 14.24 8.24 -6.94
CA TRP A 85 15.20 8.64 -7.94
C TRP A 85 15.51 7.54 -8.98
N PHE A 86 15.65 6.30 -8.53
CA PHE A 86 16.08 5.19 -9.39
C PHE A 86 14.92 4.37 -9.98
N VAL A 87 13.75 4.41 -9.37
CA VAL A 87 12.64 3.51 -9.71
C VAL A 87 11.53 4.23 -10.47
N ILE A 88 11.16 5.44 -10.04
CA ILE A 88 10.06 6.16 -10.69
C ILE A 88 10.37 6.46 -12.18
N PRO A 89 11.54 7.00 -12.57
CA PRO A 89 11.83 7.29 -13.98
C PRO A 89 11.78 6.07 -14.90
N PRO A 90 12.40 4.92 -14.57
CA PRO A 90 12.27 3.71 -15.39
C PRO A 90 10.82 3.21 -15.50
N ILE A 91 10.04 3.24 -14.39
CA ILE A 91 8.63 2.82 -14.43
C ILE A 91 7.85 3.64 -15.43
N VAL A 92 7.97 4.97 -15.35
CA VAL A 92 7.25 5.88 -16.27
C VAL A 92 7.64 5.61 -17.74
N GLN A 93 8.94 5.49 -18.02
CA GLN A 93 9.43 5.25 -19.37
C GLN A 93 9.03 3.87 -19.90
N GLN A 94 9.10 2.83 -19.08
CA GLN A 94 8.76 1.47 -19.49
C GLN A 94 7.26 1.27 -19.63
N SER A 95 6.46 1.88 -18.73
CA SER A 95 5.01 1.85 -18.87
C SER A 95 4.54 2.51 -20.17
N ALA A 96 5.17 3.62 -20.58
CA ALA A 96 4.87 4.25 -21.86
C ALA A 96 5.23 3.33 -23.04
N LYS A 97 6.45 2.75 -23.05
CA LYS A 97 6.88 1.81 -24.08
C LYS A 97 6.03 0.55 -24.14
N PHE A 98 5.61 0.02 -22.98
CA PHE A 98 4.72 -1.14 -22.92
C PHE A 98 3.38 -0.84 -23.58
N VAL A 99 2.78 0.30 -23.27
CA VAL A 99 1.51 0.72 -23.89
C VAL A 99 1.67 0.90 -25.41
N GLU A 100 2.78 1.47 -25.87
CA GLU A 100 3.11 1.58 -27.30
C GLU A 100 3.33 0.21 -27.97
N SER A 101 3.80 -0.78 -27.23
CA SER A 101 4.05 -2.13 -27.76
C SER A 101 2.81 -3.04 -27.76
N ILE A 102 1.74 -2.70 -27.04
CA ILE A 102 0.50 -3.50 -26.99
C ILE A 102 -0.04 -3.82 -28.40
N PRO A 103 -0.17 -2.86 -29.34
CA PRO A 103 -0.64 -3.15 -30.68
C PRO A 103 0.22 -4.18 -31.40
N SER A 104 1.54 -4.05 -31.33
CA SER A 104 2.46 -4.99 -31.98
C SER A 104 2.45 -6.38 -31.37
N ILE A 105 2.28 -6.49 -30.05
CA ILE A 105 2.13 -7.77 -29.33
C ILE A 105 0.85 -8.48 -29.78
N ILE A 106 -0.25 -7.74 -29.92
CA ILE A 106 -1.52 -8.28 -30.38
C ILE A 106 -1.43 -8.73 -31.83
N ASP A 107 -0.79 -7.93 -32.71
CA ASP A 107 -0.59 -8.27 -34.11
C ASP A 107 0.31 -9.51 -34.24
N GLN A 108 1.34 -9.67 -33.44
CA GLN A 108 2.20 -10.86 -33.42
C GLN A 108 1.46 -12.10 -32.87
N ALA A 109 0.70 -11.96 -31.79
CA ALA A 109 -0.10 -13.05 -31.25
C ALA A 109 -1.15 -13.53 -32.24
N SER A 110 -1.82 -12.63 -32.94
CA SER A 110 -2.82 -12.97 -33.94
C SER A 110 -2.20 -13.66 -35.17
N SER A 111 -0.98 -13.29 -35.55
CA SER A 111 -0.28 -13.90 -36.70
C SER A 111 0.31 -15.28 -36.41
N GLN A 112 0.72 -15.53 -35.14
CA GLN A 112 1.31 -16.82 -34.75
C GLN A 112 0.25 -17.90 -34.43
N TRP A 113 -0.95 -17.53 -34.08
CA TRP A 113 -2.02 -18.47 -33.72
C TRP A 113 -2.97 -18.73 -34.89
N ARG A 114 -2.48 -19.45 -35.92
CA ARG A 114 -3.29 -19.81 -37.07
C ARG A 114 -4.63 -20.47 -36.70
N GLY A 115 -4.66 -21.31 -35.69
CA GLY A 115 -5.90 -21.97 -35.23
C GLY A 115 -6.94 -21.02 -34.62
N VAL A 116 -6.50 -19.91 -34.03
CA VAL A 116 -7.41 -18.88 -33.50
C VAL A 116 -8.01 -18.04 -34.62
N ASN A 117 -7.22 -17.68 -35.63
CA ASN A 117 -7.73 -16.98 -36.81
C ASN A 117 -8.77 -17.80 -37.56
N ASP A 118 -8.52 -19.10 -37.78
CA ASP A 118 -9.50 -20.02 -38.36
C ASP A 118 -10.80 -20.15 -37.55
N PHE A 119 -10.69 -20.12 -36.23
CA PHE A 119 -11.86 -20.13 -35.35
C PHE A 119 -12.65 -18.83 -35.42
N ILE A 120 -11.96 -17.68 -35.43
CA ILE A 120 -12.57 -16.34 -35.55
C ILE A 120 -13.30 -16.21 -36.88
N ASP A 121 -12.68 -16.65 -37.97
CA ASP A 121 -13.25 -16.56 -39.30
C ASP A 121 -14.43 -17.52 -39.49
N LYS A 122 -14.33 -18.76 -39.00
CA LYS A 122 -15.43 -19.74 -39.03
C LYS A 122 -16.68 -19.33 -38.26
N ASN A 123 -16.50 -18.55 -37.19
CA ASN A 123 -17.62 -18.12 -36.34
C ASN A 123 -18.04 -16.66 -36.61
N ASN A 124 -17.57 -16.02 -37.68
CA ASN A 124 -17.85 -14.61 -38.02
C ASN A 124 -17.61 -13.63 -36.86
N LEU A 125 -16.59 -13.89 -36.02
CA LEU A 125 -16.25 -13.06 -34.86
C LEU A 125 -15.27 -11.91 -35.20
N ARG A 126 -14.84 -11.81 -36.46
CA ARG A 126 -13.90 -10.78 -36.95
C ARG A 126 -14.32 -9.35 -36.54
N PRO A 127 -15.58 -8.91 -36.77
CA PRO A 127 -16.00 -7.55 -36.43
C PRO A 127 -15.92 -7.26 -34.93
N GLN A 128 -16.21 -8.27 -34.09
CA GLN A 128 -16.15 -8.14 -32.62
C GLN A 128 -14.68 -8.05 -32.13
N VAL A 129 -13.81 -8.86 -32.73
CA VAL A 129 -12.37 -8.84 -32.41
C VAL A 129 -11.76 -7.52 -32.83
N ASP A 130 -12.06 -7.03 -34.04
CA ASP A 130 -11.56 -5.76 -34.55
C ASP A 130 -12.05 -4.57 -33.72
N SER A 131 -13.32 -4.58 -33.31
CA SER A 131 -13.87 -3.55 -32.42
C SER A 131 -13.26 -3.59 -30.99
N MET A 132 -13.00 -4.78 -30.45
CA MET A 132 -12.28 -4.92 -29.19
C MET A 132 -10.84 -4.41 -29.32
N MET A 133 -10.17 -4.72 -30.41
CA MET A 133 -8.81 -4.29 -30.72
C MET A 133 -8.72 -2.77 -30.80
N GLU A 134 -9.64 -2.14 -31.52
CA GLU A 134 -9.72 -0.68 -31.63
C GLU A 134 -10.00 -0.02 -30.29
N ASN A 135 -10.90 -0.59 -29.49
CA ASN A 135 -11.17 -0.13 -28.12
C ASN A 135 -9.94 -0.25 -27.21
N ILE A 136 -9.18 -1.34 -27.30
CA ILE A 136 -7.93 -1.52 -26.54
C ILE A 136 -6.87 -0.52 -27.01
N LYS A 137 -6.72 -0.30 -28.31
CA LYS A 137 -5.80 0.70 -28.86
C LYS A 137 -6.16 2.12 -28.40
N GLN A 138 -7.43 2.49 -28.45
CA GLN A 138 -7.89 3.81 -28.00
C GLN A 138 -7.75 4.00 -26.48
N GLN A 139 -8.12 3.01 -25.69
CA GLN A 139 -7.94 3.07 -24.24
C GLN A 139 -6.48 3.07 -23.82
N SER A 140 -5.62 2.27 -24.47
CA SER A 140 -4.21 2.23 -24.16
C SER A 140 -3.50 3.55 -24.53
N SER A 141 -3.83 4.17 -25.67
CA SER A 141 -3.29 5.48 -26.03
C SER A 141 -3.77 6.60 -25.10
N SER A 142 -5.04 6.57 -24.68
CA SER A 142 -5.58 7.54 -23.69
C SER A 142 -4.96 7.31 -22.30
N TRP A 143 -4.67 6.08 -21.93
CA TRP A 143 -3.98 5.72 -20.69
C TRP A 143 -2.51 6.18 -20.71
N ALA A 144 -1.79 5.96 -21.81
CA ALA A 144 -0.42 6.44 -21.98
C ALA A 144 -0.35 7.96 -21.90
N THR A 145 -1.28 8.65 -22.57
CA THR A 145 -1.36 10.11 -22.53
C THR A 145 -1.74 10.61 -21.15
N SER A 146 -2.69 9.96 -20.47
CA SER A 146 -3.09 10.35 -19.11
C SER A 146 -2.03 10.05 -18.05
N VAL A 147 -1.28 8.95 -18.16
CA VAL A 147 -0.14 8.67 -17.28
C VAL A 147 1.00 9.63 -17.55
N GLY A 148 1.36 9.89 -18.83
CA GLY A 148 2.43 10.81 -19.18
C GLY A 148 2.12 12.27 -18.83
N THR A 149 0.93 12.76 -19.19
CA THR A 149 0.52 14.17 -18.96
C THR A 149 0.12 14.43 -17.53
N ASN A 150 -0.57 13.48 -16.85
CA ASN A 150 -0.99 13.66 -15.47
C ASN A 150 0.17 13.54 -14.47
N LEU A 151 1.20 12.77 -14.75
CA LEU A 151 2.42 12.76 -13.92
C LEU A 151 3.25 14.04 -14.07
N LEU A 152 3.27 14.66 -15.27
CA LEU A 152 4.01 15.87 -15.54
C LEU A 152 3.20 17.17 -15.26
N SER A 153 1.89 17.15 -15.49
CA SER A 153 1.01 18.33 -15.26
C SER A 153 0.53 18.45 -13.81
N SER A 154 0.67 17.40 -13.01
CA SER A 154 0.21 17.39 -11.61
C SER A 154 1.31 17.82 -10.63
N VAL A 155 1.92 18.98 -10.84
CA VAL A 155 2.75 19.60 -9.78
C VAL A 155 1.95 19.70 -8.46
N GLY A 156 0.64 19.91 -8.54
CA GLY A 156 -0.27 19.89 -7.40
C GLY A 156 -0.45 18.49 -6.78
N SER A 157 -0.51 17.42 -7.58
CA SER A 157 -0.64 16.05 -7.05
C SER A 157 0.67 15.53 -6.46
N LEU A 158 1.82 15.88 -7.03
CA LEU A 158 3.13 15.60 -6.46
C LEU A 158 3.33 16.33 -5.13
N ALA A 159 2.97 17.61 -5.05
CA ALA A 159 3.03 18.37 -3.81
C ALA A 159 2.12 17.77 -2.73
N SER A 160 0.90 17.36 -3.09
CA SER A 160 -0.02 16.68 -2.17
C SER A 160 0.49 15.31 -1.73
N PHE A 161 1.07 14.53 -2.65
CA PHE A 161 1.70 13.24 -2.34
C PHE A 161 2.89 13.41 -1.39
N LEU A 162 3.81 14.33 -1.70
CA LEU A 162 4.97 14.63 -0.85
C LEU A 162 4.54 15.19 0.51
N GLY A 163 3.51 16.03 0.55
CA GLY A 163 2.92 16.54 1.79
C GLY A 163 2.31 15.41 2.64
N SER A 164 1.57 14.50 2.03
CA SER A 164 1.01 13.33 2.72
C SER A 164 2.11 12.39 3.21
N LEU A 165 3.12 12.12 2.39
CA LEU A 165 4.27 11.31 2.76
C LEU A 165 5.03 11.94 3.94
N PHE A 166 5.28 13.24 3.88
CA PHE A 166 5.91 13.98 4.98
C PHE A 166 5.09 13.89 6.27
N LEU A 167 3.76 14.09 6.19
CA LEU A 167 2.85 13.94 7.32
C LEU A 167 2.91 12.53 7.92
N VAL A 168 2.86 11.49 7.09
CA VAL A 168 2.97 10.09 7.54
C VAL A 168 4.30 9.85 8.24
N LEU A 169 5.41 10.36 7.70
CA LEU A 169 6.73 10.21 8.31
C LEU A 169 6.81 10.93 9.67
N VAL A 170 6.32 12.17 9.74
CA VAL A 170 6.31 12.93 11.00
C VAL A 170 5.42 12.28 12.05
N LEU A 171 4.18 11.90 11.68
CA LEU A 171 3.25 11.25 12.61
C LEU A 171 3.79 9.92 13.12
N SER A 172 4.33 9.09 12.23
CA SER A 172 4.89 7.79 12.62
C SER A 172 6.15 7.95 13.49
N PHE A 173 6.97 8.96 13.22
CA PHE A 173 8.12 9.32 14.06
C PHE A 173 7.67 9.70 15.48
N LEU A 174 6.67 10.59 15.60
CA LEU A 174 6.12 11.00 16.89
C LEU A 174 5.48 9.82 17.64
N MET A 175 4.70 8.99 16.93
CA MET A 175 4.09 7.80 17.51
C MET A 175 5.13 6.81 18.04
N LEU A 176 6.25 6.67 17.33
CA LEU A 176 7.32 5.77 17.73
C LEU A 176 8.10 6.31 18.94
N LEU A 177 8.30 7.63 18.99
CA LEU A 177 9.04 8.29 20.06
C LEU A 177 8.19 8.41 21.33
N GLU A 178 6.97 8.93 21.22
CA GLU A 178 6.11 9.25 22.36
C GLU A 178 5.11 8.14 22.72
N GLY A 179 4.89 7.18 21.84
CA GLY A 179 3.92 6.10 22.02
C GLY A 179 4.00 5.40 23.38
N PRO A 180 5.17 5.00 23.88
CA PRO A 180 5.28 4.38 25.19
C PRO A 180 4.84 5.31 26.34
N THR A 181 5.07 6.61 26.22
CA THR A 181 4.65 7.61 27.20
C THR A 181 3.14 7.78 27.22
N TRP A 182 2.52 7.85 26.02
CA TRP A 182 1.06 7.93 25.89
C TRP A 182 0.38 6.67 26.43
N VAL A 183 0.90 5.50 26.12
CA VAL A 183 0.39 4.23 26.64
C VAL A 183 0.48 4.19 28.18
N LYS A 184 1.59 4.66 28.76
CA LYS A 184 1.71 4.77 30.22
C LYS A 184 0.65 5.69 30.83
N ARG A 185 0.39 6.85 30.22
CA ARG A 185 -0.64 7.79 30.69
C ARG A 185 -2.04 7.20 30.60
N LEU A 186 -2.35 6.47 29.52
CA LEU A 186 -3.64 5.79 29.38
C LEU A 186 -3.88 4.75 30.49
N TRP A 187 -2.84 3.98 30.85
CA TRP A 187 -2.95 3.03 31.95
C TRP A 187 -3.14 3.73 33.31
N GLY A 188 -2.61 4.93 33.48
CA GLY A 188 -2.82 5.74 34.67
C GLY A 188 -4.24 6.25 34.88
N LEU A 189 -5.14 6.14 33.91
CA LEU A 189 -6.55 6.50 34.03
C LEU A 189 -7.41 5.40 34.67
N TYR A 190 -6.86 4.21 34.89
CA TYR A 190 -7.58 3.11 35.50
C TYR A 190 -7.58 3.25 37.01
N ASN A 191 -8.76 3.17 37.62
CA ASN A 191 -8.94 3.18 39.07
C ASN A 191 -8.86 1.77 39.71
N ASP A 192 -8.96 0.72 38.91
CA ASP A 192 -8.97 -0.68 39.31
C ASP A 192 -7.73 -1.40 38.73
N GLU A 193 -6.79 -1.73 39.61
CA GLU A 193 -5.51 -2.34 39.20
C GLU A 193 -5.70 -3.73 38.60
N GLU A 194 -6.63 -4.53 39.07
CA GLU A 194 -6.85 -5.88 38.56
C GLU A 194 -7.40 -5.86 37.13
N LYS A 195 -8.37 -4.97 36.86
CA LYS A 195 -8.91 -4.76 35.53
C LYS A 195 -7.85 -4.17 34.58
N MET A 196 -7.07 -3.20 35.07
CA MET A 196 -5.97 -2.61 34.31
C MET A 196 -4.98 -3.69 33.87
N GLU A 197 -4.58 -4.57 34.77
CA GLU A 197 -3.57 -5.59 34.46
C GLU A 197 -4.10 -6.65 33.47
N ARG A 198 -5.37 -7.01 33.53
CA ARG A 198 -6.06 -7.86 32.58
C ARG A 198 -6.07 -7.22 31.18
N HIS A 199 -6.48 -5.96 31.07
CA HIS A 199 -6.51 -5.23 29.81
C HIS A 199 -5.09 -5.00 29.26
N LYS A 200 -4.12 -4.67 30.08
CA LYS A 200 -2.72 -4.51 29.71
C LYS A 200 -2.12 -5.78 29.14
N LYS A 201 -2.40 -6.95 29.72
CA LYS A 201 -1.99 -8.27 29.21
C LYS A 201 -2.63 -8.56 27.85
N LEU A 202 -3.92 -8.21 27.68
CA LEU A 202 -4.62 -8.41 26.42
C LEU A 202 -4.05 -7.51 25.32
N VAL A 203 -3.95 -6.20 25.57
CA VAL A 203 -3.39 -5.22 24.62
C VAL A 203 -1.93 -5.56 24.29
N GLY A 204 -1.14 -5.98 25.29
CA GLY A 204 0.24 -6.41 25.07
C GLY A 204 0.35 -7.63 24.14
N ARG A 205 -0.55 -8.62 24.28
CA ARG A 205 -0.61 -9.76 23.35
C ARG A 205 -1.00 -9.32 21.94
N MET A 206 -2.05 -8.49 21.81
CA MET A 206 -2.46 -7.94 20.51
C MET A 206 -1.33 -7.16 19.84
N TYR A 207 -0.66 -6.28 20.58
CA TYR A 207 0.48 -5.50 20.11
C TYR A 207 1.62 -6.40 19.60
N ASN A 208 1.98 -7.45 20.36
CA ASN A 208 3.04 -8.37 19.97
C ASN A 208 2.69 -9.17 18.71
N VAL A 209 1.43 -9.59 18.58
CA VAL A 209 0.95 -10.29 17.38
C VAL A 209 1.01 -9.36 16.16
N VAL A 210 0.46 -8.16 16.26
CA VAL A 210 0.45 -7.18 15.16
C VAL A 210 1.88 -6.78 14.77
N THR A 211 2.72 -6.42 15.74
CA THR A 211 4.12 -6.03 15.45
C THR A 211 4.93 -7.19 14.89
N GLY A 212 4.67 -8.41 15.40
CA GLY A 212 5.27 -9.64 14.88
C GLY A 212 4.91 -9.89 13.43
N TYR A 213 3.63 -9.79 13.13
CA TYR A 213 3.09 -9.96 11.79
C TYR A 213 3.64 -8.91 10.81
N VAL A 214 3.56 -7.62 11.16
CA VAL A 214 4.07 -6.53 10.31
C VAL A 214 5.57 -6.68 10.03
N SER A 215 6.37 -6.98 11.09
CA SER A 215 7.81 -7.20 10.91
C SER A 215 8.11 -8.45 10.06
N GLY A 216 7.32 -9.51 10.24
CA GLY A 216 7.43 -10.73 9.44
C GLY A 216 7.10 -10.46 7.99
N GLN A 217 6.01 -9.75 7.73
CA GLN A 217 5.58 -9.39 6.36
C GLN A 217 6.63 -8.55 5.64
N LEU A 218 7.22 -7.55 6.31
CA LEU A 218 8.32 -6.76 5.74
C LEU A 218 9.52 -7.63 5.36
N THR A 219 9.86 -8.60 6.22
CA THR A 219 10.98 -9.52 5.96
C THR A 219 10.68 -10.41 4.77
N VAL A 220 9.49 -11.01 4.72
CA VAL A 220 9.05 -11.86 3.61
C VAL A 220 9.01 -11.06 2.31
N SER A 221 8.40 -9.87 2.31
CA SER A 221 8.36 -8.99 1.14
C SER A 221 9.76 -8.60 0.64
N GLY A 222 10.69 -8.37 1.56
CA GLY A 222 12.08 -8.06 1.20
C GLY A 222 12.80 -9.25 0.54
N ILE A 223 12.64 -10.45 1.08
CA ILE A 223 13.22 -11.68 0.52
C ILE A 223 12.61 -11.98 -0.85
N ASP A 224 11.28 -11.92 -0.96
CA ASP A 224 10.55 -12.18 -2.19
C ASP A 224 10.95 -11.20 -3.31
N ALA A 225 11.06 -9.92 -2.99
CA ALA A 225 11.52 -8.89 -3.91
C ALA A 225 12.94 -9.15 -4.43
N ILE A 226 13.87 -9.49 -3.53
CA ILE A 226 15.27 -9.79 -3.91
C ILE A 226 15.32 -11.04 -4.80
N LEU A 227 14.61 -12.09 -4.44
CA LEU A 227 14.57 -13.33 -5.22
C LEU A 227 13.95 -13.11 -6.61
N SER A 228 12.82 -12.43 -6.67
CA SER A 228 12.14 -12.12 -7.94
C SER A 228 13.03 -11.27 -8.86
N GLY A 229 13.65 -10.22 -8.30
CA GLY A 229 14.59 -9.39 -9.07
C GLY A 229 15.82 -10.14 -9.52
N PHE A 230 16.37 -11.03 -8.70
CA PHE A 230 17.48 -11.88 -9.06
C PHE A 230 17.14 -12.83 -10.22
N VAL A 231 15.96 -13.45 -10.19
CA VAL A 231 15.48 -14.30 -11.28
C VAL A 231 15.38 -13.51 -12.59
N VAL A 232 14.76 -12.33 -12.57
CA VAL A 232 14.65 -11.48 -13.77
C VAL A 232 16.02 -11.02 -14.25
N PHE A 233 16.94 -10.70 -13.33
CA PHE A 233 18.32 -10.35 -13.70
C PHE A 233 19.04 -11.51 -14.40
N VAL A 234 18.95 -12.73 -13.88
CA VAL A 234 19.53 -13.90 -14.51
C VAL A 234 18.91 -14.17 -15.89
N LEU A 235 17.58 -14.03 -16.00
CA LEU A 235 16.89 -14.15 -17.29
C LEU A 235 17.38 -13.09 -18.29
N SER A 236 17.63 -11.86 -17.86
CA SER A 236 18.14 -10.79 -18.73
C SER A 236 19.56 -11.07 -19.27
N LEU A 237 20.37 -11.86 -18.56
CA LEU A 237 21.67 -12.31 -19.03
C LEU A 237 21.56 -13.42 -20.09
N THR A 238 20.51 -14.23 -20.00
CA THR A 238 20.29 -15.37 -20.90
C THR A 238 19.50 -14.97 -22.15
N PHE A 239 18.56 -14.05 -22.02
CA PHE A 239 17.68 -13.58 -23.08
C PHE A 239 17.89 -12.08 -23.35
N PRO A 240 18.57 -11.69 -24.44
CA PRO A 240 18.86 -10.28 -24.75
C PRO A 240 17.60 -9.39 -24.94
N VAL A 241 16.44 -10.02 -25.14
CA VAL A 241 15.15 -9.32 -25.25
C VAL A 241 14.71 -8.72 -23.92
N ILE A 242 15.14 -9.31 -22.79
CA ILE A 242 14.79 -8.87 -21.45
C ILE A 242 15.79 -7.80 -21.00
N ASN A 243 15.32 -6.57 -20.86
CA ASN A 243 16.16 -5.47 -20.38
C ASN A 243 16.52 -5.66 -18.90
N SER A 244 17.80 -5.55 -18.55
CA SER A 244 18.29 -5.67 -17.16
C SER A 244 17.65 -4.65 -16.19
N ASN A 245 17.17 -3.52 -16.70
CA ASN A 245 16.44 -2.54 -15.91
C ASN A 245 15.10 -3.08 -15.35
N LEU A 246 14.53 -4.11 -16.00
CA LEU A 246 13.32 -4.80 -15.51
C LEU A 246 13.56 -5.50 -14.16
N ALA A 247 14.77 -5.97 -13.90
CA ALA A 247 15.09 -6.60 -12.62
C ALA A 247 14.87 -5.65 -11.43
N MET A 248 15.32 -4.40 -11.55
CA MET A 248 15.14 -3.40 -10.49
C MET A 248 13.68 -2.99 -10.33
N LEU A 249 12.95 -2.86 -11.45
CA LEU A 249 11.52 -2.63 -11.44
C LEU A 249 10.78 -3.77 -10.72
N THR A 250 11.15 -5.01 -11.04
CA THR A 250 10.58 -6.22 -10.42
C THR A 250 10.81 -6.23 -8.90
N VAL A 251 12.04 -5.93 -8.43
CA VAL A 251 12.34 -5.85 -6.99
C VAL A 251 11.35 -4.90 -6.29
N MET A 252 11.16 -3.71 -6.85
CA MET A 252 10.35 -2.67 -6.21
C MET A 252 8.86 -2.97 -6.31
N ALA A 253 8.38 -3.39 -7.47
CA ALA A 253 6.98 -3.76 -7.64
C ALA A 253 6.60 -4.94 -6.73
N THR A 254 7.45 -5.97 -6.69
CA THR A 254 7.24 -7.12 -5.80
C THR A 254 7.26 -6.69 -4.35
N PHE A 255 8.24 -5.88 -3.91
CA PHE A 255 8.30 -5.42 -2.52
C PHE A 255 7.03 -4.70 -2.08
N VAL A 256 6.56 -3.73 -2.88
CA VAL A 256 5.37 -2.93 -2.55
C VAL A 256 4.10 -3.78 -2.59
N LEU A 257 3.94 -4.61 -3.63
CA LEU A 257 2.74 -5.43 -3.78
C LEU A 257 2.67 -6.52 -2.72
N THR A 258 3.76 -7.19 -2.39
CA THR A 258 3.78 -8.26 -1.39
C THR A 258 3.60 -7.74 0.05
N LEU A 259 3.66 -6.43 0.30
CA LEU A 259 3.20 -5.85 1.56
C LEU A 259 1.70 -6.08 1.80
N ILE A 260 0.91 -6.31 0.73
CA ILE A 260 -0.50 -6.67 0.84
C ILE A 260 -0.59 -8.18 1.09
N PRO A 261 -1.02 -8.61 2.29
CA PRO A 261 -1.06 -10.03 2.64
C PRO A 261 -1.96 -10.83 1.70
N MET A 262 -1.57 -12.05 1.38
CA MET A 262 -2.29 -13.05 0.58
C MET A 262 -2.43 -12.71 -0.92
N PHE A 263 -2.63 -11.44 -1.28
CA PHE A 263 -2.86 -11.03 -2.67
C PHE A 263 -1.61 -10.48 -3.35
N GLY A 264 -0.68 -9.94 -2.56
CA GLY A 264 0.47 -9.21 -3.09
C GLY A 264 1.36 -10.01 -4.01
N ALA A 265 1.75 -11.22 -3.61
CA ALA A 265 2.59 -12.10 -4.41
C ALA A 265 1.92 -12.53 -5.73
N THR A 266 0.60 -12.81 -5.68
CA THR A 266 -0.17 -13.20 -6.87
C THR A 266 -0.27 -12.04 -7.87
N ILE A 267 -0.57 -10.84 -7.37
CA ILE A 267 -0.65 -9.62 -8.19
C ILE A 267 0.74 -9.27 -8.76
N ALA A 268 1.79 -9.36 -7.94
CA ALA A 268 3.17 -9.12 -8.38
C ALA A 268 3.58 -10.11 -9.48
N GLY A 269 3.32 -11.41 -9.27
CA GLY A 269 3.62 -12.46 -10.25
C GLY A 269 2.88 -12.26 -11.56
N ALA A 270 1.59 -11.93 -11.50
CA ALA A 270 0.80 -11.63 -12.70
C ALA A 270 1.34 -10.39 -13.44
N LEU A 271 1.68 -9.33 -12.72
CA LEU A 271 2.19 -8.09 -13.31
C LEU A 271 3.58 -8.27 -13.95
N ILE A 272 4.46 -9.04 -13.30
CA ILE A 272 5.80 -9.35 -13.81
C ILE A 272 5.74 -10.26 -15.03
N SER A 273 4.78 -11.20 -15.09
CA SER A 273 4.62 -12.08 -16.24
C SER A 273 4.03 -11.39 -17.47
N LEU A 274 3.46 -10.20 -17.30
CA LEU A 274 2.95 -9.35 -18.39
C LEU A 274 4.00 -8.35 -18.90
N LEU A 275 5.06 -8.09 -18.12
CA LEU A 275 6.18 -7.21 -18.47
C LEU A 275 7.27 -7.97 -19.23
#